data_2453c5ac696ba9715d8ed3bca5ef3af4
#
_entry.id   2453c5ac696ba9715d8ed3bca5ef3af4
#
_cell.length_a   1.000
_cell.length_b   1.000
_cell.length_c   1.000
_cell.angle_alpha   90.00
_cell.angle_beta   90.00
_cell.angle_gamma   90.00
#
_symmetry.space_group_name_H-M   'P 1'
#
loop_
_entity.id
_entity.type
_entity.pdbx_description
1 polymer ?
#
loop_
_entity_poly.entity_id
_entity_poly.type
_entity_poly.pdbx_seq_one_letter_code
_entity_poly.pdbx_strand_id
1 'polypeptide(L)'
;MRTAYKRVIWEFGWCREIEEKHTGNFGARGQKRQKRRKATKEEIARHNQWKRERDVRRLIKWNFGEHDYWATLTYEKGYRPSIEEIRKDMDTMIRKTRTEYRKAGQELKYIYRVEIGKNGGLHIHILINRF
;
A
#
# COMPACT_ATOMS: atom_id res chain seq x y z
N MET A 1 -15.50 16.13 -29.48
CA MET A 1 -16.42 15.66 -28.42
C MET A 1 -15.69 15.70 -27.08
N ARG A 2 -16.20 16.41 -26.07
CA ARG A 2 -15.61 16.35 -24.71
C ARG A 2 -16.14 15.07 -24.04
N THR A 3 -15.23 14.13 -23.78
CA THR A 3 -15.58 12.89 -23.09
C THR A 3 -15.94 13.17 -21.61
N ALA A 4 -17.00 12.56 -21.12
CA ALA A 4 -17.45 12.67 -19.74
C ALA A 4 -16.50 11.96 -18.76
N TYR A 5 -15.55 11.19 -19.27
CA TYR A 5 -14.63 10.36 -18.51
C TYR A 5 -13.17 10.73 -18.81
N LYS A 6 -12.34 10.67 -17.79
CA LYS A 6 -10.89 10.68 -17.90
C LYS A 6 -10.39 9.28 -17.59
N ARG A 7 -9.70 8.67 -18.54
CA ARG A 7 -8.99 7.42 -18.35
C ARG A 7 -7.54 7.70 -18.00
N VAL A 8 -7.02 7.09 -16.96
CA VAL A 8 -5.62 7.09 -16.57
C VAL A 8 -5.12 5.65 -16.56
N ILE A 9 -4.02 5.40 -17.23
CA ILE A 9 -3.41 4.07 -17.33
C ILE A 9 -2.11 4.12 -16.53
N TRP A 10 -1.93 3.13 -15.66
CA TRP A 10 -0.72 2.92 -14.88
C TRP A 10 -0.11 1.60 -15.34
N GLU A 11 1.13 1.64 -15.81
CA GLU A 11 1.86 0.46 -16.26
C GLU A 11 2.96 0.13 -15.25
N PHE A 12 2.97 -1.11 -14.76
CA PHE A 12 3.89 -1.58 -13.71
C PHE A 12 4.86 -2.65 -14.23
N GLY A 13 5.03 -2.75 -15.56
CA GLY A 13 5.84 -3.76 -16.20
C GLY A 13 5.08 -5.09 -16.39
N TRP A 14 4.79 -5.78 -15.31
CA TRP A 14 4.09 -7.08 -15.33
C TRP A 14 2.55 -6.96 -15.30
N CYS A 15 2.00 -5.82 -14.91
CA CYS A 15 0.55 -5.59 -14.90
C CYS A 15 0.19 -4.14 -15.24
N ARG A 16 -1.07 -3.94 -15.58
CA ARG A 16 -1.65 -2.63 -15.92
C ARG A 16 -2.87 -2.37 -15.03
N GLU A 17 -3.01 -1.14 -14.55
CA GLU A 17 -4.19 -0.65 -13.85
C GLU A 17 -4.83 0.47 -14.67
N ILE A 18 -6.12 0.35 -14.96
CA ILE A 18 -6.89 1.36 -15.68
C ILE A 18 -7.86 2.00 -14.69
N GLU A 19 -7.79 3.30 -14.54
CA GLU A 19 -8.69 4.07 -13.70
C GLU A 19 -9.52 5.01 -14.58
N GLU A 20 -10.84 4.84 -14.56
CA GLU A 20 -11.77 5.73 -15.25
C GLU A 20 -12.49 6.61 -14.23
N LYS A 21 -12.43 7.90 -14.43
CA LYS A 21 -13.05 8.89 -13.58
C LYS A 21 -13.98 9.78 -14.37
N HIS A 22 -15.12 10.09 -13.81
CA HIS A 22 -15.95 11.18 -14.30
C HIS A 22 -15.19 12.51 -14.20
N THR A 23 -15.13 13.22 -15.32
CA THR A 23 -14.70 14.60 -15.28
C THR A 23 -15.86 15.44 -14.76
N GLY A 24 -15.66 16.28 -13.77
CA GLY A 24 -16.73 17.13 -13.22
C GLY A 24 -17.29 18.18 -14.21
N ASN A 25 -16.90 18.10 -15.48
CA ASN A 25 -17.38 18.96 -16.58
C ASN A 25 -18.54 18.30 -17.35
N PHE A 26 -19.48 17.81 -16.64
CA PHE A 26 -20.66 17.07 -17.09
C PHE A 26 -21.84 18.02 -17.16
N GLY A 27 -22.45 18.15 -18.30
CA GLY A 27 -23.68 18.91 -18.42
C GLY A 27 -23.73 19.78 -19.65
N ALA A 28 -24.91 20.26 -19.99
CA ALA A 28 -25.16 21.16 -21.09
C ALA A 28 -24.41 22.50 -20.89
N ARG A 29 -23.97 23.09 -21.98
CA ARG A 29 -23.33 24.41 -21.99
C ARG A 29 -24.21 25.44 -21.29
N GLY A 30 -23.72 26.08 -20.22
CA GLY A 30 -24.48 27.08 -19.45
C GLY A 30 -25.12 26.57 -18.15
N GLN A 31 -25.10 25.30 -17.84
CA GLN A 31 -25.57 24.80 -16.55
C GLN A 31 -24.71 25.33 -15.40
N LYS A 32 -25.34 25.97 -14.41
CA LYS A 32 -24.66 26.36 -13.16
C LYS A 32 -24.30 25.13 -12.36
N ARG A 33 -23.04 25.08 -11.90
CA ARG A 33 -22.60 24.03 -10.96
C ARG A 33 -23.44 24.09 -9.69
N GLN A 34 -23.97 22.95 -9.27
CA GLN A 34 -24.58 22.83 -7.96
C GLN A 34 -23.57 23.19 -6.87
N LYS A 35 -24.01 23.85 -5.81
CA LYS A 35 -23.18 24.11 -4.62
C LYS A 35 -22.68 22.77 -4.07
N ARG A 36 -21.37 22.63 -3.94
CA ARG A 36 -20.78 21.44 -3.31
C ARG A 36 -21.21 21.41 -1.85
N ARG A 37 -21.83 20.30 -1.45
CA ARG A 37 -22.03 19.97 -0.04
C ARG A 37 -20.66 19.77 0.62
N LYS A 38 -20.48 20.28 1.84
CA LYS A 38 -19.30 19.94 2.65
C LYS A 38 -19.34 18.45 2.98
N ALA A 39 -18.25 17.74 2.72
CA ALA A 39 -18.14 16.32 3.09
C ALA A 39 -18.09 16.17 4.61
N THR A 40 -18.69 15.12 5.16
CA THR A 40 -18.61 14.80 6.57
C THR A 40 -17.21 14.29 6.93
N LYS A 41 -16.86 14.27 8.23
CA LYS A 41 -15.59 13.74 8.72
C LYS A 41 -15.40 12.27 8.31
N GLU A 42 -16.46 11.48 8.37
CA GLU A 42 -16.49 10.06 8.01
C GLU A 42 -16.26 9.86 6.50
N GLU A 43 -16.86 10.68 5.65
CA GLU A 43 -16.66 10.66 4.20
C GLU A 43 -15.20 11.00 3.86
N ILE A 44 -14.63 12.00 4.53
CA ILE A 44 -13.23 12.40 4.37
C ILE A 44 -12.30 11.26 4.82
N ALA A 45 -12.57 10.65 5.98
CA ALA A 45 -11.78 9.54 6.51
C ALA A 45 -11.79 8.34 5.57
N ARG A 46 -12.97 7.95 5.05
CA ARG A 46 -13.14 6.86 4.08
C ARG A 46 -12.38 7.14 2.79
N HIS A 47 -12.48 8.35 2.27
CA HIS A 47 -11.76 8.76 1.07
C HIS A 47 -10.23 8.72 1.27
N ASN A 48 -9.75 9.20 2.42
CA ASN A 48 -8.33 9.19 2.74
C ASN A 48 -7.81 7.76 2.94
N GLN A 49 -8.61 6.88 3.52
CA GLN A 49 -8.28 5.45 3.64
C GLN A 49 -8.17 4.81 2.26
N TRP A 50 -9.18 4.98 1.41
CA TRP A 50 -9.16 4.48 0.03
C TRP A 50 -7.94 4.98 -0.76
N LYS A 51 -7.58 6.27 -0.62
CA LYS A 51 -6.36 6.81 -1.24
C LYS A 51 -5.10 6.09 -0.76
N ARG A 52 -4.94 5.93 0.55
CA ARG A 52 -3.78 5.23 1.12
C ARG A 52 -3.68 3.79 0.63
N GLU A 53 -4.78 3.05 0.63
CA GLU A 53 -4.81 1.67 0.15
C GLU A 53 -4.45 1.58 -1.34
N ARG A 54 -4.99 2.48 -2.16
CA ARG A 54 -4.65 2.58 -3.59
C ARG A 54 -3.16 2.88 -3.78
N ASP A 55 -2.63 3.85 -3.05
CA ASP A 55 -1.25 4.31 -3.23
C ASP A 55 -0.26 3.21 -2.77
N VAL A 56 -0.55 2.52 -1.66
CA VAL A 56 0.22 1.33 -1.21
C VAL A 56 0.14 0.21 -2.23
N ARG A 57 -1.04 -0.12 -2.77
CA ARG A 57 -1.20 -1.13 -3.81
C ARG A 57 -0.35 -0.82 -5.04
N ARG A 58 -0.34 0.44 -5.50
CA ARG A 58 0.48 0.88 -6.64
C ARG A 58 1.97 0.81 -6.33
N LEU A 59 2.36 1.20 -5.12
CA LEU A 59 3.75 1.08 -4.66
C LEU A 59 4.22 -0.39 -4.68
N ILE A 60 3.39 -1.31 -4.21
CA ILE A 60 3.68 -2.75 -4.27
C ILE A 60 3.83 -3.20 -5.72
N LYS A 61 2.87 -2.89 -6.59
CA LYS A 61 2.92 -3.26 -8.01
C LYS A 61 4.14 -2.71 -8.74
N TRP A 62 4.62 -1.54 -8.35
CA TRP A 62 5.79 -0.89 -8.94
C TRP A 62 7.11 -1.53 -8.50
N ASN A 63 7.19 -2.03 -7.29
CA ASN A 63 8.44 -2.48 -6.69
C ASN A 63 8.59 -3.98 -6.59
N PHE A 64 7.49 -4.74 -6.67
CA PHE A 64 7.49 -6.19 -6.44
C PHE A 64 6.81 -6.92 -7.61
N GLY A 65 7.25 -8.16 -7.84
CA GLY A 65 6.78 -9.04 -8.89
C GLY A 65 6.39 -10.42 -8.39
N GLU A 66 6.17 -11.33 -9.34
CA GLU A 66 5.64 -12.67 -9.10
C GLU A 66 6.56 -13.57 -8.26
N HIS A 67 7.87 -13.31 -8.31
CA HIS A 67 8.88 -14.16 -7.65
C HIS A 67 9.41 -13.58 -6.33
N ASP A 68 8.84 -12.50 -5.87
CA ASP A 68 9.24 -11.88 -4.61
C ASP A 68 8.66 -12.63 -3.40
N TYR A 69 9.28 -12.47 -2.25
CA TYR A 69 8.93 -13.25 -1.06
C TYR A 69 7.85 -12.57 -0.24
N TRP A 70 6.77 -13.30 -0.01
CA TRP A 70 5.79 -12.97 1.02
C TRP A 70 6.02 -13.87 2.23
N ALA A 71 6.39 -13.28 3.35
CA ALA A 71 6.67 -14.03 4.58
C ALA A 71 5.79 -13.54 5.73
N THR A 72 5.46 -14.46 6.63
CA THR A 72 4.81 -14.15 7.89
C THR A 72 5.75 -14.52 9.04
N LEU A 73 6.14 -13.51 9.81
CA LEU A 73 6.95 -13.67 11.00
C LEU A 73 6.04 -13.73 12.21
N THR A 74 6.34 -14.63 13.13
CA THR A 74 5.57 -14.81 14.35
C THR A 74 6.50 -14.85 15.56
N TYR A 75 6.02 -14.37 16.68
CA TYR A 75 6.70 -14.54 17.95
C TYR A 75 6.35 -15.89 18.58
N GLU A 76 7.16 -16.33 19.49
CA GLU A 76 6.91 -17.54 20.27
C GLU A 76 5.56 -17.46 20.97
N LYS A 77 4.89 -18.62 21.08
CA LYS A 77 3.58 -18.73 21.72
C LYS A 77 3.63 -18.22 23.16
N GLY A 78 2.77 -17.26 23.46
CA GLY A 78 2.69 -16.64 24.79
C GLY A 78 3.54 -15.38 24.97
N TYR A 79 4.51 -15.13 24.11
CA TYR A 79 5.27 -13.88 24.11
C TYR A 79 4.52 -12.78 23.35
N ARG A 80 4.33 -11.63 24.00
CA ARG A 80 3.59 -10.47 23.45
C ARG A 80 4.43 -9.23 23.59
N PRO A 81 5.33 -8.94 22.62
CA PRO A 81 6.15 -7.77 22.64
C PRO A 81 5.31 -6.49 22.50
N SER A 82 5.83 -5.41 23.07
CA SER A 82 5.32 -4.07 22.83
C SER A 82 5.59 -3.63 21.38
N ILE A 83 4.92 -2.56 20.95
CA ILE A 83 5.15 -1.98 19.62
C ILE A 83 6.61 -1.50 19.45
N GLU A 84 7.21 -0.99 20.53
CA GLU A 84 8.59 -0.53 20.55
C GLU A 84 9.58 -1.70 20.37
N GLU A 85 9.33 -2.83 21.03
CA GLU A 85 10.12 -4.06 20.86
C GLU A 85 10.00 -4.60 19.43
N ILE A 86 8.78 -4.66 18.88
CA ILE A 86 8.55 -5.09 17.49
C ILE A 86 9.34 -4.21 16.52
N ARG A 87 9.30 -2.88 16.69
CA ARG A 87 10.06 -1.95 15.83
C ARG A 87 11.56 -2.22 15.91
N LYS A 88 12.09 -2.39 17.11
CA LYS A 88 13.52 -2.68 17.34
C LYS A 88 13.96 -4.00 16.71
N ASP A 89 13.12 -5.03 16.82
CA ASP A 89 13.38 -6.34 16.21
C ASP A 89 13.36 -6.23 14.68
N MET A 90 12.35 -5.56 14.13
CA MET A 90 12.24 -5.33 12.69
C MET A 90 13.41 -4.50 12.15
N ASP A 91 13.80 -3.43 12.82
CA ASP A 91 14.95 -2.62 12.42
C ASP A 91 16.25 -3.45 12.42
N THR A 92 16.42 -4.32 13.40
CA THR A 92 17.57 -5.21 13.50
C THR A 92 17.56 -6.25 12.37
N MET A 93 16.41 -6.87 12.10
CA MET A 93 16.25 -7.83 11.02
C MET A 93 16.50 -7.18 9.65
N ILE A 94 15.88 -6.05 9.39
CA ILE A 94 16.04 -5.31 8.11
C ILE A 94 17.49 -4.87 7.90
N ARG A 95 18.17 -4.40 8.95
CA ARG A 95 19.58 -4.03 8.87
C ARG A 95 20.47 -5.23 8.48
N LYS A 96 20.26 -6.39 9.08
CA LYS A 96 20.98 -7.62 8.75
C LYS A 96 20.68 -8.07 7.31
N THR A 97 19.41 -8.12 6.93
CA THR A 97 18.98 -8.50 5.58
C THR A 97 19.57 -7.55 4.54
N ARG A 98 19.55 -6.24 4.78
CA ARG A 98 20.15 -5.25 3.87
C ARG A 98 21.65 -5.47 3.67
N THR A 99 22.35 -5.93 4.71
CA THR A 99 23.77 -6.27 4.58
C THR A 99 23.99 -7.43 3.62
N GLU A 100 23.18 -8.48 3.68
CA GLU A 100 23.27 -9.63 2.77
C GLU A 100 22.92 -9.23 1.33
N TYR A 101 21.88 -8.44 1.13
CA TYR A 101 21.53 -7.90 -0.20
C TYR A 101 22.67 -7.08 -0.80
N ARG A 102 23.33 -6.23 -0.01
CA ARG A 102 24.51 -5.46 -0.47
C ARG A 102 25.67 -6.35 -0.86
N LYS A 103 25.93 -7.44 -0.11
CA LYS A 103 26.95 -8.42 -0.49
C LYS A 103 26.65 -9.10 -1.83
N ALA A 104 25.37 -9.31 -2.13
CA ALA A 104 24.89 -9.83 -3.41
C ALA A 104 24.80 -8.77 -4.52
N GLY A 105 25.22 -7.52 -4.26
CA GLY A 105 25.16 -6.43 -5.23
C GLY A 105 23.76 -5.91 -5.51
N GLN A 106 22.80 -6.15 -4.60
CA GLN A 106 21.40 -5.79 -4.78
C GLN A 106 20.89 -4.81 -3.71
N GLU A 107 19.83 -4.09 -4.04
CA GLU A 107 19.11 -3.23 -3.11
C GLU A 107 17.95 -4.00 -2.47
N LEU A 108 17.84 -3.94 -1.14
CA LEU A 108 16.70 -4.48 -0.40
C LEU A 108 15.50 -3.56 -0.54
N LYS A 109 14.43 -4.07 -1.13
CA LYS A 109 13.09 -3.48 -1.10
C LYS A 109 12.20 -4.29 -0.18
N TYR A 110 11.44 -3.62 0.67
CA TYR A 110 10.52 -4.29 1.59
C TYR A 110 9.35 -3.40 1.98
N ILE A 111 8.27 -4.03 2.36
CA ILE A 111 7.13 -3.42 3.06
C ILE A 111 6.62 -4.42 4.08
N TYR A 112 6.30 -3.97 5.29
CA TYR A 112 5.73 -4.86 6.29
C TYR A 112 4.54 -4.24 7.00
N ARG A 113 3.70 -5.09 7.59
CA ARG A 113 2.56 -4.74 8.42
C ARG A 113 2.54 -5.64 9.65
N VAL A 114 2.33 -5.04 10.82
CA VAL A 114 2.05 -5.76 12.06
C VAL A 114 0.55 -5.98 12.15
N GLU A 115 0.15 -7.20 12.45
CA GLU A 115 -1.24 -7.60 12.65
C GLU A 115 -1.40 -8.29 14.00
N ILE A 116 -2.46 -7.94 14.72
CA ILE A 116 -2.87 -8.63 15.94
C ILE A 116 -4.00 -9.58 15.57
N GLY A 117 -3.75 -10.87 15.61
CA GLY A 117 -4.73 -11.91 15.33
C GLY A 117 -5.86 -11.92 16.36
N LYS A 118 -6.98 -12.58 16.02
CA LYS A 118 -8.18 -12.66 16.87
C LYS A 118 -7.90 -13.19 18.29
N ASN A 119 -6.90 -14.06 18.44
CA ASN A 119 -6.48 -14.64 19.71
C ASN A 119 -5.33 -13.86 20.38
N GLY A 120 -5.06 -12.63 19.92
CA GLY A 120 -4.01 -11.76 20.45
C GLY A 120 -2.59 -12.18 20.04
N GLY A 121 -2.41 -13.14 19.13
CA GLY A 121 -1.12 -13.45 18.53
C GLY A 121 -0.65 -12.33 17.62
N LEU A 122 0.63 -12.00 17.69
CA LEU A 122 1.24 -11.00 16.82
C LEU A 122 1.82 -11.67 15.59
N HIS A 123 1.45 -11.15 14.41
CA HIS A 123 1.98 -11.55 13.12
C HIS A 123 2.55 -10.33 12.41
N ILE A 124 3.69 -10.52 11.76
CA ILE A 124 4.29 -9.49 10.90
C ILE A 124 4.31 -10.05 9.49
N HIS A 125 3.49 -9.49 8.63
CA HIS A 125 3.51 -9.80 7.20
C HIS A 125 4.52 -8.90 6.53
N ILE A 126 5.47 -9.49 5.83
CA ILE A 126 6.51 -8.76 5.11
C ILE A 126 6.60 -9.24 3.67
N LEU A 127 6.68 -8.29 2.76
CA LEU A 127 7.01 -8.50 1.35
C LEU A 127 8.43 -8.01 1.13
N ILE A 128 9.29 -8.86 0.54
CA ILE A 128 10.70 -8.59 0.29
C ILE A 128 11.01 -8.98 -1.14
N ASN A 129 11.72 -8.14 -1.88
CA ASN A 129 12.18 -8.49 -3.22
C ASN A 129 13.14 -9.68 -3.18
N ARG A 130 13.07 -10.50 -4.23
CA ARG A 130 13.99 -11.63 -4.42
C ARG A 130 15.43 -11.14 -4.68
N PHE A 131 16.40 -11.89 -4.23
CA PHE A 131 17.81 -11.69 -4.54
C PHE A 131 18.45 -12.96 -5.12
#